data_0d2340fc57fcbf8006c0ffca0ea9f950
#
_entry.id   0d2340fc57fcbf8006c0ffca0ea9f950
#
_cell.length_a   1.000
_cell.length_b   1.000
_cell.length_c   1.000
_cell.angle_alpha   90.00
_cell.angle_beta   90.00
_cell.angle_gamma   90.00
#
_symmetry.space_group_name_H-M   'P 1'
#
loop_
_entity.id
_entity.type
_entity.pdbx_description
1 polymer ?
#
loop_
_entity_poly.entity_id
_entity_poly.type
_entity_poly.pdbx_seq_one_letter_code
_entity_poly.pdbx_strand_id
1 'polypeptide(L)'
;MQSIGTSKERCLEIFGKTNKKQDRVIIIGGGNVGLMVAKSLENNAIKIHTKIIESNRECAERIADQLERTIVLHGDGLDMELLEEANISKTDTVLAVTDDDKTNLLACARAKSLGCPMVVALINDPTLTTLMSP
;
A
#
# COMPACT_ATOMS: atom_id res chain seq x y z
N MET A 1 0.45 14.01 -4.03
CA MET A 1 -0.16 13.54 -5.29
C MET A 1 -0.84 12.20 -5.07
N GLN A 2 -1.99 11.99 -5.68
CA GLN A 2 -2.76 10.77 -5.53
C GLN A 2 -2.94 10.11 -6.89
N SER A 3 -2.71 8.80 -6.94
CA SER A 3 -2.86 8.00 -8.17
C SER A 3 -3.78 6.82 -7.89
N ILE A 4 -4.54 6.41 -8.89
CA ILE A 4 -5.51 5.33 -8.77
C ILE A 4 -5.23 4.27 -9.84
N GLY A 5 -5.03 3.03 -9.39
CA GLY A 5 -4.86 1.89 -10.27
C GLY A 5 -6.12 1.05 -10.35
N THR A 6 -6.39 0.46 -11.52
CA THR A 6 -7.57 -0.38 -11.76
C THR A 6 -7.25 -1.87 -11.78
N SER A 7 -5.97 -2.24 -11.74
CA SER A 7 -5.52 -3.62 -11.72
C SER A 7 -4.19 -3.68 -10.99
N LYS A 8 -3.76 -4.88 -10.61
CA LYS A 8 -2.47 -5.05 -9.94
C LYS A 8 -1.30 -4.65 -10.84
N GLU A 9 -1.39 -4.94 -12.16
CA GLU A 9 -0.36 -4.53 -13.12
C GLU A 9 -0.31 -3.02 -13.23
N ARG A 10 -1.48 -2.36 -13.23
CA ARG A 10 -1.57 -0.91 -13.31
C ARG A 10 -0.99 -0.24 -12.06
N CYS A 11 -1.26 -0.81 -10.89
CA CYS A 11 -0.70 -0.28 -9.65
C CYS A 11 0.81 -0.37 -9.64
N LEU A 12 1.37 -1.50 -10.07
CA LEU A 12 2.82 -1.67 -10.14
C LEU A 12 3.43 -0.71 -11.16
N GLU A 13 2.77 -0.50 -12.29
CA GLU A 13 3.24 0.42 -13.30
C GLU A 13 3.27 1.86 -12.78
N ILE A 14 2.22 2.29 -12.10
CA ILE A 14 2.15 3.63 -11.53
C ILE A 14 3.25 3.80 -10.49
N PHE A 15 3.42 2.83 -9.59
CA PHE A 15 4.45 2.87 -8.58
C PHE A 15 5.83 2.94 -9.21
N GLY A 16 6.09 2.11 -10.21
CA GLY A 16 7.39 2.09 -10.90
C GLY A 16 7.74 3.42 -11.57
N LYS A 17 6.75 4.10 -12.17
CA LYS A 17 6.98 5.38 -12.83
C LYS A 17 7.30 6.50 -11.86
N THR A 18 6.75 6.46 -10.65
CA THR A 18 6.88 7.53 -9.68
C THR A 18 7.96 7.25 -8.63
N ASN A 19 8.49 6.04 -8.59
CA ASN A 19 9.39 5.59 -7.53
C ASN A 19 10.86 5.86 -7.87
N LYS A 20 11.24 7.12 -7.99
CA LYS A 20 12.63 7.48 -8.31
C LYS A 20 13.53 7.61 -7.10
N LYS A 21 12.99 8.00 -5.95
CA LYS A 21 13.77 8.21 -4.72
C LYS A 21 13.01 7.78 -3.48
N GLN A 22 12.07 6.84 -3.64
CA GLN A 22 11.21 6.42 -2.55
C GLN A 22 11.81 5.19 -1.90
N ASP A 23 12.27 5.37 -0.66
CA ASP A 23 12.90 4.29 0.08
C ASP A 23 12.02 3.75 1.22
N ARG A 24 10.87 4.36 1.49
CA ARG A 24 9.94 3.92 2.54
C ARG A 24 8.54 3.78 2.00
N VAL A 25 8.00 2.57 2.08
CA VAL A 25 6.70 2.21 1.51
C VAL A 25 5.86 1.50 2.57
N ILE A 26 4.59 1.89 2.66
CA ILE A 26 3.60 1.15 3.43
C ILE A 26 2.57 0.59 2.46
N ILE A 27 2.33 -0.72 2.59
CA ILE A 27 1.31 -1.43 1.81
C ILE A 27 0.16 -1.73 2.75
N ILE A 28 -1.04 -1.33 2.40
CA ILE A 28 -2.24 -1.65 3.16
C ILE A 28 -2.97 -2.76 2.43
N GLY A 29 -3.04 -3.93 3.07
CA GLY A 29 -3.58 -5.15 2.49
C GLY A 29 -2.50 -6.16 2.15
N GLY A 30 -2.52 -7.30 2.86
CA GLY A 30 -1.55 -8.37 2.67
C GLY A 30 -2.08 -9.54 1.84
N GLY A 31 -3.08 -9.31 1.00
CA GLY A 31 -3.58 -10.31 0.07
C GLY A 31 -2.61 -10.54 -1.09
N ASN A 32 -3.10 -11.15 -2.16
CA ASN A 32 -2.25 -11.51 -3.29
C ASN A 32 -1.48 -10.32 -3.88
N VAL A 33 -2.16 -9.18 -4.04
CA VAL A 33 -1.53 -7.99 -4.63
C VAL A 33 -0.47 -7.43 -3.68
N GLY A 34 -0.81 -7.27 -2.41
CA GLY A 34 0.13 -6.72 -1.42
C GLY A 34 1.37 -7.57 -1.27
N LEU A 35 1.18 -8.89 -1.21
CA LEU A 35 2.30 -9.82 -1.11
C LEU A 35 3.20 -9.75 -2.36
N MET A 36 2.58 -9.70 -3.54
CA MET A 36 3.32 -9.61 -4.80
C MET A 36 4.17 -8.33 -4.85
N VAL A 37 3.57 -7.21 -4.46
CA VAL A 37 4.29 -5.93 -4.43
C VAL A 37 5.45 -5.98 -3.46
N ALA A 38 5.21 -6.51 -2.24
CA ALA A 38 6.26 -6.60 -1.23
C ALA A 38 7.43 -7.46 -1.71
N LYS A 39 7.13 -8.61 -2.32
CA LYS A 39 8.18 -9.48 -2.87
C LYS A 39 8.98 -8.77 -3.96
N SER A 40 8.30 -8.02 -4.83
CA SER A 40 8.98 -7.26 -5.88
C SER A 40 9.91 -6.21 -5.27
N LEU A 41 9.47 -5.53 -4.21
CA LEU A 41 10.28 -4.52 -3.55
C LEU A 41 11.49 -5.14 -2.84
N GLU A 42 11.32 -6.33 -2.25
CA GLU A 42 12.44 -7.02 -1.61
C GLU A 42 13.51 -7.45 -2.61
N ASN A 43 13.10 -7.75 -3.84
CA ASN A 43 14.02 -8.16 -4.90
C ASN A 43 14.63 -6.99 -5.67
N ASN A 44 14.28 -5.77 -5.31
CA ASN A 44 14.81 -4.59 -5.97
C ASN A 44 16.27 -4.36 -5.55
N ALA A 45 17.12 -3.94 -6.49
CA ALA A 45 18.50 -3.63 -6.21
C ALA A 45 18.64 -2.43 -5.27
N ILE A 46 17.67 -1.53 -5.27
CA ILE A 46 17.63 -0.39 -4.36
C ILE A 46 16.98 -0.85 -3.06
N LYS A 47 17.59 -0.51 -1.94
CA LYS A 47 17.09 -0.90 -0.64
C LYS A 47 15.84 -0.10 -0.27
N ILE A 48 14.69 -0.78 -0.22
CA ILE A 48 13.42 -0.16 0.10
C ILE A 48 12.91 -0.72 1.43
N HIS A 49 12.58 0.15 2.37
CA HIS A 49 12.00 -0.23 3.64
C HIS A 49 10.49 -0.38 3.47
N THR A 50 10.00 -1.60 3.56
CA THR A 50 8.60 -1.93 3.29
C THR A 50 7.91 -2.42 4.55
N LYS A 51 6.69 -1.93 4.78
CA LYS A 51 5.80 -2.42 5.83
C LYS A 51 4.47 -2.78 5.18
N ILE A 52 3.84 -3.85 5.70
CA ILE A 52 2.48 -4.22 5.29
C ILE A 52 1.58 -4.13 6.51
N ILE A 53 0.43 -3.50 6.35
CA ILE A 53 -0.61 -3.49 7.37
C ILE A 53 -1.72 -4.42 6.87
N GLU A 54 -2.00 -5.48 7.63
CA GLU A 54 -3.00 -6.47 7.28
C GLU A 54 -3.98 -6.67 8.43
N SER A 55 -5.27 -6.58 8.14
CA SER A 55 -6.31 -6.66 9.15
C SER A 55 -6.63 -8.09 9.58
N ASN A 56 -6.38 -9.08 8.72
CA ASN A 56 -6.62 -10.49 9.02
C ASN A 56 -5.38 -11.10 9.65
N ARG A 57 -5.50 -11.58 10.89
CA ARG A 57 -4.37 -12.12 11.63
C ARG A 57 -3.70 -13.31 10.96
N GLU A 58 -4.50 -14.26 10.47
CA GLU A 58 -3.96 -15.44 9.81
C GLU A 58 -3.22 -15.08 8.53
N CYS A 59 -3.78 -14.14 7.77
CA CYS A 59 -3.13 -13.63 6.58
C CYS A 59 -1.82 -12.94 6.92
N ALA A 60 -1.81 -12.10 7.96
CA ALA A 60 -0.61 -11.40 8.40
C ALA A 60 0.50 -12.39 8.77
N GLU A 61 0.15 -13.44 9.52
CA GLU A 61 1.12 -14.47 9.92
C GLU A 61 1.66 -15.23 8.69
N ARG A 62 0.77 -15.57 7.75
CA ARG A 62 1.18 -16.30 6.55
C ARG A 62 2.13 -15.50 5.67
N ILE A 63 1.83 -14.21 5.45
CA ILE A 63 2.69 -13.39 4.59
C ILE A 63 4.02 -13.06 5.28
N ALA A 64 4.03 -12.94 6.59
CA ALA A 64 5.27 -12.70 7.34
C ALA A 64 6.26 -13.84 7.10
N ASP A 65 5.77 -15.08 7.00
CA ASP A 65 6.63 -16.24 6.73
C ASP A 65 7.21 -16.23 5.31
N GLN A 66 6.57 -15.54 4.39
CA GLN A 66 7.00 -15.50 2.99
C GLN A 66 7.90 -14.30 2.66
N LEU A 67 8.03 -13.35 3.57
CA LEU A 67 8.80 -12.13 3.36
C LEU A 67 10.02 -12.13 4.27
N GLU A 68 11.14 -11.66 3.75
CA GLU A 68 12.41 -11.69 4.47
C GLU A 68 12.69 -10.39 5.21
N ARG A 69 12.40 -9.25 4.60
CA ARG A 69 12.76 -7.94 5.14
C ARG A 69 11.59 -7.02 5.37
N THR A 70 10.40 -7.40 4.92
CA THR A 70 9.20 -6.59 5.07
C THR A 70 8.63 -6.77 6.48
N ILE A 71 8.33 -5.67 7.15
CA ILE A 71 7.68 -5.70 8.46
C ILE A 71 6.18 -5.85 8.23
N VAL A 72 5.58 -6.86 8.85
CA VAL A 72 4.14 -7.10 8.75
C VAL A 72 3.49 -6.69 10.06
N LEU A 73 2.54 -5.77 9.98
CA LEU A 73 1.78 -5.28 11.13
C LEU A 73 0.34 -5.77 11.01
N HIS A 74 -0.16 -6.36 12.09
CA HIS A 74 -1.56 -6.79 12.14
C HIS A 74 -2.40 -5.64 12.68
N GLY A 75 -3.39 -5.22 11.92
CA GLY A 75 -4.29 -4.17 12.32
C GLY A 75 -5.07 -3.57 11.16
N ASP A 76 -5.88 -2.58 11.47
CA ASP A 76 -6.73 -1.90 10.50
C ASP A 76 -5.95 -0.75 9.85
N GLY A 77 -5.89 -0.77 8.52
CA GLY A 77 -5.23 0.30 7.75
C GLY A 77 -5.91 1.66 7.84
N LEU A 78 -7.08 1.73 8.47
CA LEU A 78 -7.77 3.00 8.73
C LEU A 78 -7.53 3.53 10.14
N ASP A 79 -6.84 2.77 10.98
CA ASP A 79 -6.56 3.14 12.37
C ASP A 79 -5.43 4.17 12.42
N MET A 80 -5.76 5.38 12.83
CA MET A 80 -4.82 6.49 12.88
C MET A 80 -3.62 6.21 13.81
N GLU A 81 -3.87 5.55 14.95
CA GLU A 81 -2.78 5.23 15.88
C GLU A 81 -1.79 4.24 15.24
N LEU A 82 -2.32 3.23 14.56
CA LEU A 82 -1.48 2.26 13.88
C LEU A 82 -0.65 2.91 12.76
N LEU A 83 -1.27 3.80 11.99
CA LEU A 83 -0.58 4.53 10.94
C LEU A 83 0.53 5.40 11.51
N GLU A 84 0.30 6.04 12.64
CA GLU A 84 1.34 6.82 13.31
C GLU A 84 2.47 5.94 13.84
N GLU A 85 2.15 4.79 14.42
CA GLU A 85 3.16 3.82 14.86
C GLU A 85 4.00 3.31 13.70
N ALA A 86 3.38 3.17 12.53
CA ALA A 86 4.08 2.75 11.31
C ALA A 86 4.92 3.88 10.69
N ASN A 87 4.94 5.07 11.30
CA ASN A 87 5.67 6.24 10.82
C ASN A 87 5.16 6.72 9.45
N ILE A 88 3.85 6.83 9.32
CA ILE A 88 3.21 7.25 8.06
C ILE A 88 3.72 8.62 7.60
N SER A 89 3.99 9.53 8.53
CA SER A 89 4.45 10.88 8.19
C SER A 89 5.86 10.90 7.59
N LYS A 90 6.63 9.84 7.79
CA LYS A 90 7.98 9.68 7.23
C LYS A 90 8.00 8.69 6.08
N THR A 91 6.84 8.22 5.65
CA THR A 91 6.71 7.27 4.55
C THR A 91 6.58 8.04 3.24
N ASP A 92 7.27 7.55 2.22
CA ASP A 92 7.26 8.20 0.90
C ASP A 92 6.03 7.82 0.09
N THR A 93 5.60 6.57 0.17
CA THR A 93 4.48 6.05 -0.62
C THR A 93 3.61 5.12 0.21
N VAL A 94 2.30 5.26 0.05
CA VAL A 94 1.32 4.31 0.60
C VAL A 94 0.57 3.68 -0.57
N LEU A 95 0.52 2.35 -0.58
CA LEU A 95 -0.20 1.56 -1.57
C LEU A 95 -1.35 0.85 -0.86
N ALA A 96 -2.59 1.24 -1.16
CA ALA A 96 -3.76 0.58 -0.58
C ALA A 96 -4.32 -0.40 -1.61
N VAL A 97 -4.13 -1.69 -1.33
CA VAL A 97 -4.37 -2.75 -2.31
C VAL A 97 -5.19 -3.90 -1.71
N THR A 98 -6.13 -3.56 -0.83
CA THR A 98 -7.09 -4.54 -0.32
C THR A 98 -8.11 -4.89 -1.41
N ASP A 99 -8.98 -5.83 -1.15
CA ASP A 99 -10.05 -6.18 -2.07
C ASP A 99 -11.29 -5.27 -1.94
N ASP A 100 -11.26 -4.32 -1.01
CA ASP A 100 -12.36 -3.36 -0.80
C ASP A 100 -11.95 -1.98 -1.29
N ASP A 101 -12.57 -1.53 -2.39
CA ASP A 101 -12.25 -0.25 -3.02
C ASP A 101 -12.44 0.94 -2.07
N LYS A 102 -13.50 0.91 -1.27
CA LYS A 102 -13.78 2.01 -0.34
C LYS A 102 -12.71 2.10 0.73
N THR A 103 -12.26 0.97 1.27
CA THR A 103 -11.16 0.93 2.22
C THR A 103 -9.89 1.49 1.59
N ASN A 104 -9.61 1.13 0.34
CA ASN A 104 -8.43 1.62 -0.37
C ASN A 104 -8.45 3.14 -0.51
N LEU A 105 -9.60 3.70 -0.89
CA LEU A 105 -9.75 5.14 -1.04
C LEU A 105 -9.62 5.86 0.30
N LEU A 106 -10.27 5.35 1.34
CA LEU A 106 -10.21 5.94 2.67
C LEU A 106 -8.82 5.87 3.28
N ALA A 107 -8.14 4.74 3.11
CA ALA A 107 -6.78 4.58 3.62
C ALA A 107 -5.83 5.58 2.97
N CYS A 108 -5.95 5.77 1.65
CA CYS A 108 -5.15 6.76 0.93
C CYS A 108 -5.46 8.18 1.40
N ALA A 109 -6.73 8.50 1.60
CA ALA A 109 -7.11 9.82 2.08
C ALA A 109 -6.52 10.10 3.47
N ARG A 110 -6.55 9.13 4.37
CA ARG A 110 -5.95 9.26 5.70
C ARG A 110 -4.44 9.39 5.63
N ALA A 111 -3.78 8.55 4.83
CA ALA A 111 -2.33 8.63 4.65
C ALA A 111 -1.93 10.01 4.13
N LYS A 112 -2.66 10.51 3.16
CA LYS A 112 -2.39 11.84 2.61
C LYS A 112 -2.53 12.93 3.66
N SER A 113 -3.61 12.87 4.47
CA SER A 113 -3.84 13.85 5.52
C SER A 113 -2.77 13.80 6.61
N LEU A 114 -2.13 12.65 6.81
CA LEU A 114 -1.07 12.49 7.79
C LEU A 114 0.32 12.82 7.24
N GLY A 115 0.41 13.28 6.00
CA GLY A 115 1.64 13.81 5.45
C GLY A 115 2.35 12.95 4.41
N CYS A 116 1.80 11.81 4.04
CA CYS A 116 2.42 10.98 3.00
C CYS A 116 2.27 11.67 1.63
N PRO A 117 3.38 11.91 0.91
CA PRO A 117 3.30 12.68 -0.34
C PRO A 117 2.72 11.91 -1.52
N MET A 118 2.86 10.57 -1.53
CA MET A 118 2.38 9.75 -2.65
C MET A 118 1.48 8.65 -2.13
N VAL A 119 0.25 8.59 -2.65
CA VAL A 119 -0.68 7.52 -2.31
C VAL A 119 -1.24 6.91 -3.59
N VAL A 120 -1.38 5.58 -3.60
CA VAL A 120 -1.92 4.83 -4.74
C VAL A 120 -2.99 3.89 -4.21
N ALA A 121 -4.19 3.96 -4.76
CA ALA A 121 -5.28 3.09 -4.38
C ALA A 121 -5.64 2.16 -5.54
N LEU A 122 -5.73 0.86 -5.24
CA LEU A 122 -6.25 -0.11 -6.18
C LEU A 122 -7.77 0.02 -6.25
N ILE A 123 -8.29 0.15 -7.46
CA ILE A 123 -9.74 0.19 -7.69
C ILE A 123 -10.11 -1.03 -8.54
N ASN A 124 -10.93 -1.90 -7.94
CA ASN A 124 -11.38 -3.13 -8.61
C ASN A 124 -12.68 -2.90 -9.37
N ASP A 125 -13.49 -1.91 -8.97
CA ASP A 125 -14.78 -1.60 -9.59
C ASP A 125 -14.59 -0.53 -10.66
N PRO A 126 -14.80 -0.84 -11.96
CA PRO A 126 -14.65 0.14 -13.03
C PRO A 126 -15.57 1.35 -12.89
N THR A 127 -16.73 1.17 -12.27
CA THR A 127 -17.68 2.27 -12.05
C THR A 127 -17.08 3.35 -11.17
N LEU A 128 -16.40 2.95 -10.08
CA LEU A 128 -15.72 3.90 -9.20
C LEU A 128 -14.58 4.62 -9.94
N THR A 129 -13.86 3.90 -10.78
CA THR A 129 -12.79 4.50 -11.58
C THR A 129 -13.34 5.59 -12.49
N THR A 130 -14.48 5.33 -13.13
CA THR A 130 -15.13 6.28 -14.01
C THR A 130 -15.55 7.54 -13.25
N LEU A 131 -16.10 7.38 -12.04
CA LEU A 131 -16.54 8.51 -11.24
C LEU A 131 -15.38 9.36 -10.76
N MET A 132 -14.20 8.78 -10.59
CA MET A 132 -13.02 9.48 -10.08
C MET A 132 -12.11 10.03 -11.17
N SER A 133 -12.35 9.67 -12.42
CA SER A 133 -11.58 10.20 -13.54
C SER A 133 -11.97 11.65 -13.79
N PRO A 134 -10.99 12.53 -14.00
CA PRO A 134 -11.28 13.92 -14.35
C PRO A 134 -11.92 14.03 -15.74
#